data_0ee50115f463daf5941ce229b5444de4
#
_entry.id   0ee50115f463daf5941ce229b5444de4
#
_cell.length_a   1.000
_cell.length_b   1.000
_cell.length_c   1.000
_cell.angle_alpha   90.00
_cell.angle_beta   90.00
_cell.angle_gamma   90.00
#
_symmetry.space_group_name_H-M   'P 1'
#
loop_
_entity.id
_entity.type
_entity.pdbx_description
1 polymer ?
#
loop_
_entity_poly.entity_id
_entity_poly.type
_entity_poly.pdbx_seq_one_letter_code
_entity_poly.pdbx_strand_id
1 'polypeptide(L)'
;LLVPGRLQKSISRGGKMRIGGWAKLLTLLLVLALVAVACERDEEEAGGEAAGGTEAAAQAEGGTLLDEIKERGTLRCGVNNTVPGFGFDPGGGNIDGFDIDFCRAFAAAIFNTSDNIDDLIELIPIDADNRFIALQNGDYDVLVRNTTWTTSRDGAEGVAFMHPNFYDGQAMMVRKGEFDSINEMNDTSICVTTGTTTELNLADYFAERNLEFEPIAFEDNTQLQRAFIQGRCDGWTSDRSQLAGIRSQWPADEGGPESLVIMDEVMSKEPLAPGTLDTELELRDALDAVVNGVILAEELGVSSENVDQFVEDPGSGPIAALLGAPVLDPETGESAPIEHGLGLDGDFMVSVLRAVGNYGEIFNRHVGPNTDLGLQRGINALWTEGGIQYAIPFR
;
A
#
# COMPACT_ATOMS: atom_id res chain seq x y z
N LEU A 1 52.54 10.06 -47.59
CA LEU A 1 53.88 10.46 -47.14
C LEU A 1 53.88 10.70 -45.63
N LEU A 2 54.67 9.84 -44.93
CA LEU A 2 55.24 10.01 -43.58
C LEU A 2 54.35 9.88 -42.31
N VAL A 3 54.42 8.68 -41.70
CA VAL A 3 54.45 8.31 -40.30
C VAL A 3 55.91 8.51 -39.81
N PRO A 4 56.31 8.53 -38.50
CA PRO A 4 55.67 8.27 -37.21
C PRO A 4 56.19 9.16 -36.04
N GLY A 5 55.62 8.94 -34.83
CA GLY A 5 56.23 9.47 -33.62
C GLY A 5 55.72 8.80 -32.35
N ARG A 6 56.36 7.67 -31.96
CA ARG A 6 56.32 7.09 -30.61
C ARG A 6 56.95 8.03 -29.59
N LEU A 7 56.36 8.21 -28.43
CA LEU A 7 57.08 8.58 -27.21
C LEU A 7 56.59 7.80 -26.02
N GLN A 8 57.49 6.95 -25.54
CA GLN A 8 57.47 6.12 -24.34
C GLN A 8 58.09 6.94 -23.22
N LYS A 9 57.50 6.93 -22.02
CA LYS A 9 58.15 7.24 -20.73
C LYS A 9 57.09 7.17 -19.64
N SER A 10 57.23 6.70 -18.44
CA SER A 10 58.34 6.15 -17.64
C SER A 10 57.70 5.78 -16.30
N ILE A 11 58.01 4.62 -15.84
CA ILE A 11 57.58 4.05 -14.56
C ILE A 11 58.32 4.83 -13.43
N SER A 12 57.56 5.34 -12.45
CA SER A 12 58.11 5.78 -11.15
C SER A 12 57.61 4.86 -10.05
N ARG A 13 58.56 4.14 -9.45
CA ARG A 13 58.37 3.32 -8.25
C ARG A 13 58.23 4.19 -7.01
N GLY A 14 57.09 4.15 -6.33
CA GLY A 14 56.87 4.71 -5.00
C GLY A 14 56.90 3.59 -3.93
N GLY A 15 57.77 3.75 -2.94
CA GLY A 15 58.17 2.74 -1.97
C GLY A 15 57.09 2.33 -0.98
N LYS A 16 57.08 1.03 -0.66
CA LYS A 16 56.32 0.43 0.45
C LYS A 16 56.98 0.80 1.77
N MET A 17 56.30 1.61 2.59
CA MET A 17 56.66 1.87 3.97
C MET A 17 56.22 0.63 4.82
N ARG A 18 57.21 -0.10 5.34
CA ARG A 18 57.04 -1.25 6.27
C ARG A 18 56.79 -0.64 7.66
N ILE A 19 55.53 -0.68 8.13
CA ILE A 19 55.19 -0.42 9.52
C ILE A 19 55.55 -1.64 10.35
N GLY A 20 56.48 -1.42 11.31
CA GLY A 20 57.10 -2.46 12.14
C GLY A 20 56.09 -3.17 13.04
N GLY A 21 56.37 -4.47 13.27
CA GLY A 21 55.51 -5.43 14.00
C GLY A 21 55.22 -5.13 15.49
N TRP A 22 55.62 -4.02 16.03
CA TRP A 22 55.42 -3.69 17.45
C TRP A 22 54.10 -2.97 17.76
N ALA A 23 53.47 -2.35 16.76
CA ALA A 23 52.16 -1.71 16.93
C ALA A 23 50.98 -2.72 17.02
N LYS A 24 51.18 -3.96 16.54
CA LYS A 24 50.17 -5.03 16.61
C LYS A 24 50.13 -5.80 17.93
N LEU A 25 51.22 -5.77 18.72
CA LEU A 25 51.28 -6.43 20.03
C LEU A 25 50.63 -5.63 21.15
N LEU A 26 50.62 -4.28 21.05
CA LEU A 26 50.04 -3.42 22.07
C LEU A 26 48.49 -3.37 22.00
N THR A 27 47.90 -3.59 20.81
CA THR A 27 46.43 -3.61 20.64
C THR A 27 45.83 -4.94 21.12
N LEU A 28 46.59 -6.04 21.08
CA LEU A 28 46.11 -7.36 21.55
C LEU A 28 46.13 -7.48 23.08
N LEU A 29 47.05 -6.76 23.76
CA LEU A 29 47.13 -6.77 25.23
C LEU A 29 46.07 -5.89 25.90
N LEU A 30 45.53 -4.87 25.19
CA LEU A 30 44.46 -4.03 25.73
C LEU A 30 43.06 -4.69 25.66
N VAL A 31 42.84 -5.61 24.72
CA VAL A 31 41.59 -6.36 24.59
C VAL A 31 41.51 -7.52 25.57
N LEU A 32 42.69 -8.13 25.98
CA LEU A 32 42.70 -9.19 26.99
C LEU A 32 42.52 -8.69 28.44
N ALA A 33 42.78 -7.40 28.71
CA ALA A 33 42.60 -6.84 30.05
C ALA A 33 41.13 -6.47 30.41
N LEU A 34 40.24 -6.43 29.41
CA LEU A 34 38.82 -6.13 29.61
C LEU A 34 37.92 -7.37 29.78
N VAL A 35 38.46 -8.60 29.58
CA VAL A 35 37.69 -9.84 29.74
C VAL A 35 37.92 -10.51 31.12
N ALA A 36 38.89 -10.03 31.92
CA ALA A 36 39.27 -10.65 33.20
C ALA A 36 38.54 -10.08 34.44
N VAL A 37 37.55 -9.18 34.30
CA VAL A 37 36.81 -8.57 35.45
C VAL A 37 35.40 -9.12 35.60
N ALA A 38 34.97 -10.11 34.81
CA ALA A 38 33.59 -10.62 34.81
C ALA A 38 33.40 -12.05 35.32
N CYS A 39 34.33 -12.61 36.11
CA CYS A 39 34.14 -13.93 36.73
C CYS A 39 34.69 -13.95 38.16
N GLU A 40 33.91 -13.40 39.07
CA GLU A 40 33.95 -13.80 40.47
C GLU A 40 32.51 -13.66 40.98
N ARG A 41 31.84 -14.80 41.11
CA ARG A 41 30.59 -14.93 41.85
C ARG A 41 30.57 -16.27 42.54
N ASP A 42 30.50 -16.15 43.85
CA ASP A 42 30.47 -17.23 44.81
C ASP A 42 29.28 -18.16 44.62
N GLU A 43 29.54 -19.47 44.82
CA GLU A 43 28.54 -20.52 44.96
C GLU A 43 27.92 -20.42 46.37
N GLU A 44 26.58 -20.24 46.46
CA GLU A 44 25.79 -20.69 47.57
C GLU A 44 24.50 -21.37 47.09
N GLU A 45 24.35 -22.64 47.49
CA GLU A 45 23.16 -23.47 47.25
C GLU A 45 21.94 -22.95 48.02
N ALA A 46 20.79 -22.86 47.33
CA ALA A 46 19.50 -23.17 47.95
C ALA A 46 18.43 -23.39 46.88
N GLY A 47 17.77 -24.54 46.95
CA GLY A 47 16.70 -24.93 46.02
C GLY A 47 15.44 -24.08 46.15
N GLY A 48 14.69 -24.00 45.06
CA GLY A 48 13.37 -23.35 45.02
C GLY A 48 12.80 -23.33 43.60
N GLU A 49 11.72 -24.01 43.44
CA GLU A 49 10.73 -24.17 42.37
C GLU A 49 10.78 -23.23 41.17
N ALA A 50 10.76 -23.85 39.96
CA ALA A 50 10.56 -23.19 38.71
C ALA A 50 9.11 -22.64 38.59
N ALA A 51 8.95 -21.33 38.72
CA ALA A 51 7.80 -20.62 38.22
C ALA A 51 8.21 -19.97 36.88
N GLY A 52 7.63 -20.47 35.78
CA GLY A 52 7.74 -19.84 34.45
C GLY A 52 7.03 -18.49 34.49
N GLY A 53 7.79 -17.42 34.61
CA GLY A 53 7.33 -16.06 34.37
C GLY A 53 7.74 -15.70 32.96
N THR A 54 6.79 -15.68 32.06
CA THR A 54 6.86 -14.89 30.85
C THR A 54 6.94 -13.43 31.29
N GLU A 55 8.11 -12.79 31.20
CA GLU A 55 8.20 -11.34 31.25
C GLU A 55 7.46 -10.82 30.00
N ALA A 56 6.22 -10.41 30.18
CA ALA A 56 5.57 -9.50 29.26
C ALA A 56 6.44 -8.24 29.21
N ALA A 57 6.89 -7.87 28.04
CA ALA A 57 7.55 -6.59 27.82
C ALA A 57 6.65 -5.51 28.39
N ALA A 58 7.20 -4.69 29.29
CA ALA A 58 6.49 -3.54 29.84
C ALA A 58 6.12 -2.64 28.64
N GLN A 59 4.82 -2.56 28.36
CA GLN A 59 4.27 -1.55 27.47
C GLN A 59 4.64 -0.18 28.04
N ALA A 60 5.17 0.67 27.18
CA ALA A 60 5.37 2.07 27.52
C ALA A 60 4.02 2.68 27.92
N GLU A 61 4.01 3.56 28.93
CA GLU A 61 2.84 4.34 29.34
C GLU A 61 2.52 5.42 28.27
N GLY A 62 2.08 4.99 27.10
CA GLY A 62 1.53 5.81 26.03
C GLY A 62 0.58 4.91 25.25
N GLY A 63 -0.67 5.36 25.01
CA GLY A 63 -1.64 4.64 24.19
C GLY A 63 -1.08 4.34 22.80
N THR A 64 -1.68 3.36 22.11
CA THR A 64 -1.34 3.05 20.70
C THR A 64 -1.88 4.14 19.78
N LEU A 65 -1.39 4.21 18.53
CA LEU A 65 -1.96 5.14 17.53
C LEU A 65 -3.47 4.89 17.33
N LEU A 66 -3.93 3.63 17.45
CA LEU A 66 -5.35 3.30 17.41
C LEU A 66 -6.13 3.96 18.57
N ASP A 67 -5.57 3.97 19.79
CA ASP A 67 -6.18 4.66 20.94
C ASP A 67 -6.21 6.18 20.71
N GLU A 68 -5.13 6.76 20.20
CA GLU A 68 -5.06 8.20 19.87
C GLU A 68 -6.10 8.60 18.82
N ILE A 69 -6.31 7.77 17.78
CA ILE A 69 -7.35 7.99 16.76
C ILE A 69 -8.74 7.96 17.42
N LYS A 70 -9.01 6.99 18.28
CA LYS A 70 -10.30 6.89 19.01
C LYS A 70 -10.53 8.09 19.92
N GLU A 71 -9.51 8.53 20.65
CA GLU A 71 -9.61 9.71 21.53
C GLU A 71 -9.81 11.00 20.73
N ARG A 72 -9.15 11.13 19.58
CA ARG A 72 -9.28 12.27 18.66
C ARG A 72 -10.66 12.29 17.98
N GLY A 73 -11.28 11.14 17.78
CA GLY A 73 -12.58 11.00 17.12
C GLY A 73 -12.53 11.19 15.61
N THR A 74 -11.35 11.11 14.98
CA THR A 74 -11.18 11.29 13.52
C THR A 74 -10.00 10.48 13.03
N LEU A 75 -10.18 9.75 11.90
CA LEU A 75 -9.11 9.07 11.18
C LEU A 75 -8.57 9.98 10.08
N ARG A 76 -7.24 10.19 10.05
CA ARG A 76 -6.57 10.96 9.00
C ARG A 76 -6.07 10.02 7.91
N CYS A 77 -6.56 10.21 6.68
CA CYS A 77 -6.17 9.40 5.51
C CYS A 77 -5.34 10.22 4.52
N GLY A 78 -4.13 9.77 4.22
CA GLY A 78 -3.34 10.27 3.09
C GLY A 78 -3.88 9.67 1.79
N VAL A 79 -4.43 10.52 0.90
CA VAL A 79 -5.18 10.08 -0.28
C VAL A 79 -4.71 10.73 -1.56
N ASN A 80 -5.12 10.17 -2.70
CA ASN A 80 -5.06 10.84 -4.00
C ASN A 80 -6.29 11.73 -4.19
N ASN A 81 -6.17 12.81 -4.98
CA ASN A 81 -7.29 13.66 -5.37
C ASN A 81 -7.34 13.93 -6.89
N THR A 82 -6.48 13.25 -7.66
CA THR A 82 -6.31 13.47 -9.12
C THR A 82 -6.55 12.23 -9.96
N VAL A 83 -6.97 11.10 -9.36
CA VAL A 83 -7.20 9.83 -10.04
C VAL A 83 -8.68 9.46 -10.03
N PRO A 84 -9.41 9.69 -11.13
CA PRO A 84 -10.81 9.32 -11.25
C PRO A 84 -11.03 7.84 -10.94
N GLY A 85 -12.04 7.55 -10.13
CA GLY A 85 -12.40 6.22 -9.66
C GLY A 85 -11.67 5.76 -8.39
N PHE A 86 -10.50 6.28 -8.05
CA PHE A 86 -9.75 5.92 -6.83
C PHE A 86 -9.81 6.99 -5.75
N GLY A 87 -9.30 8.18 -6.04
CA GLY A 87 -9.41 9.36 -5.20
C GLY A 87 -9.41 10.58 -6.13
N PHE A 88 -10.54 11.22 -6.30
CA PHE A 88 -10.72 12.29 -7.27
C PHE A 88 -11.57 13.43 -6.74
N ASP A 89 -11.07 14.66 -6.91
CA ASP A 89 -11.82 15.88 -6.70
C ASP A 89 -12.18 16.52 -8.07
N PRO A 90 -13.45 16.50 -8.47
CA PRO A 90 -13.87 17.12 -9.72
C PRO A 90 -13.85 18.67 -9.69
N GLY A 91 -13.37 19.28 -8.59
CA GLY A 91 -13.25 20.73 -8.45
C GLY A 91 -14.20 21.34 -7.43
N GLY A 92 -14.40 20.71 -6.30
CA GLY A 92 -15.26 21.21 -5.22
C GLY A 92 -14.73 20.95 -3.82
N GLY A 93 -13.56 20.35 -3.68
CA GLY A 93 -12.99 19.93 -2.40
C GLY A 93 -13.67 18.66 -1.85
N ASN A 94 -14.48 17.98 -2.64
CA ASN A 94 -15.14 16.73 -2.28
C ASN A 94 -14.45 15.58 -3.00
N ILE A 95 -13.50 14.94 -2.32
CA ILE A 95 -12.76 13.81 -2.84
C ILE A 95 -13.59 12.54 -2.65
N ASP A 96 -13.75 11.74 -3.70
CA ASP A 96 -14.47 10.46 -3.64
C ASP A 96 -13.79 9.40 -4.52
N GLY A 97 -14.06 8.11 -4.25
CA GLY A 97 -13.51 7.00 -5.00
C GLY A 97 -13.31 5.72 -4.19
N PHE A 98 -12.75 4.73 -4.85
CA PHE A 98 -12.47 3.41 -4.29
C PHE A 98 -11.60 3.47 -3.01
N ASP A 99 -10.51 4.24 -3.03
CA ASP A 99 -9.63 4.43 -1.89
C ASP A 99 -10.35 5.16 -0.74
N ILE A 100 -11.26 6.09 -1.07
CA ILE A 100 -12.00 6.85 -0.08
C ILE A 100 -13.02 5.97 0.65
N ASP A 101 -13.64 5.02 -0.03
CA ASP A 101 -14.51 4.04 0.62
C ASP A 101 -13.71 3.13 1.58
N PHE A 102 -12.44 2.84 1.33
CA PHE A 102 -11.59 2.17 2.33
C PHE A 102 -11.31 3.05 3.55
N CYS A 103 -11.11 4.37 3.39
CA CYS A 103 -11.03 5.28 4.55
C CYS A 103 -12.32 5.28 5.36
N ARG A 104 -13.50 5.29 4.70
CA ARG A 104 -14.80 5.16 5.37
C ARG A 104 -14.96 3.83 6.08
N ALA A 105 -14.52 2.72 5.44
CA ALA A 105 -14.54 1.37 6.04
C ALA A 105 -13.68 1.31 7.31
N PHE A 106 -12.49 1.89 7.28
CA PHE A 106 -11.58 1.95 8.41
C PHE A 106 -12.16 2.77 9.56
N ALA A 107 -12.71 3.96 9.27
CA ALA A 107 -13.38 4.77 10.28
C ALA A 107 -14.61 4.06 10.86
N ALA A 108 -15.41 3.39 10.01
CA ALA A 108 -16.57 2.62 10.47
C ALA A 108 -16.18 1.50 11.44
N ALA A 109 -15.04 0.84 11.22
CA ALA A 109 -14.51 -0.19 12.10
C ALA A 109 -13.96 0.40 13.41
N ILE A 110 -13.17 1.47 13.35
CA ILE A 110 -12.51 2.08 14.51
C ILE A 110 -13.54 2.68 15.47
N PHE A 111 -14.55 3.37 14.94
CA PHE A 111 -15.58 4.06 15.74
C PHE A 111 -16.87 3.25 15.95
N ASN A 112 -16.89 2.04 15.39
CA ASN A 112 -18.03 1.11 15.40
C ASN A 112 -19.38 1.79 15.07
N THR A 113 -19.42 2.56 13.99
CA THR A 113 -20.62 3.27 13.52
C THR A 113 -20.63 3.38 11.99
N SER A 114 -21.82 3.40 11.41
CA SER A 114 -22.06 3.74 10.01
C SER A 114 -22.66 5.13 9.79
N ASP A 115 -22.99 5.82 10.90
CA ASP A 115 -23.66 7.12 10.85
C ASP A 115 -22.66 8.26 10.64
N ASN A 116 -22.95 9.19 9.72
CA ASN A 116 -22.14 10.38 9.45
C ASN A 116 -20.65 10.08 9.28
N ILE A 117 -20.33 9.00 8.57
CA ILE A 117 -18.98 8.46 8.46
C ILE A 117 -17.97 9.48 7.88
N ASP A 118 -18.41 10.37 6.99
CA ASP A 118 -17.56 11.41 6.41
C ASP A 118 -17.12 12.47 7.45
N ASP A 119 -17.85 12.64 8.57
CA ASP A 119 -17.44 13.51 9.68
C ASP A 119 -16.34 12.88 10.54
N LEU A 120 -16.10 11.58 10.41
CA LEU A 120 -15.11 10.80 11.15
C LEU A 120 -13.80 10.57 10.39
N ILE A 121 -13.68 11.10 9.18
CA ILE A 121 -12.47 11.04 8.36
C ILE A 121 -11.95 12.43 8.00
N GLU A 122 -10.64 12.58 7.96
CA GLU A 122 -9.96 13.73 7.39
C GLU A 122 -9.16 13.25 6.18
N LEU A 123 -9.56 13.70 4.99
CA LEU A 123 -8.87 13.34 3.74
C LEU A 123 -7.76 14.35 3.47
N ILE A 124 -6.52 13.88 3.42
CA ILE A 124 -5.31 14.69 3.23
C ILE A 124 -4.71 14.34 1.87
N PRO A 125 -4.94 15.18 0.83
CA PRO A 125 -4.30 14.97 -0.47
C PRO A 125 -2.79 15.03 -0.36
N ILE A 126 -2.13 14.02 -0.92
CA ILE A 126 -0.66 13.92 -0.89
C ILE A 126 -0.11 13.48 -2.25
N ASP A 127 0.98 14.08 -2.70
CA ASP A 127 1.66 13.70 -3.93
C ASP A 127 2.47 12.42 -3.78
N ALA A 128 2.74 11.78 -4.92
CA ALA A 128 3.36 10.45 -4.93
C ALA A 128 4.76 10.42 -4.32
N ASP A 129 5.56 11.45 -4.51
CA ASP A 129 6.94 11.57 -4.03
C ASP A 129 7.03 11.88 -2.53
N ASN A 130 6.02 12.55 -1.97
CA ASN A 130 6.01 12.99 -0.57
C ASN A 130 5.30 12.03 0.39
N ARG A 131 4.53 11.05 -0.13
CA ARG A 131 3.61 10.23 0.69
C ARG A 131 4.28 9.49 1.84
N PHE A 132 5.47 8.92 1.65
CA PHE A 132 6.15 8.16 2.71
C PHE A 132 6.75 9.06 3.78
N ILE A 133 7.35 10.19 3.38
CA ILE A 133 7.88 11.18 4.32
C ILE A 133 6.75 11.79 5.17
N ALA A 134 5.61 12.08 4.55
CA ALA A 134 4.44 12.61 5.25
C ALA A 134 3.85 11.59 6.25
N LEU A 135 3.82 10.29 5.88
CA LEU A 135 3.45 9.22 6.80
C LEU A 135 4.43 9.12 7.98
N GLN A 136 5.74 9.14 7.71
CA GLN A 136 6.79 9.10 8.75
C GLN A 136 6.74 10.30 9.70
N ASN A 137 6.30 11.46 9.22
CA ASN A 137 6.11 12.66 10.03
C ASN A 137 4.81 12.64 10.87
N GLY A 138 3.91 11.69 10.63
CA GLY A 138 2.60 11.62 11.27
C GLY A 138 1.61 12.67 10.76
N ASP A 139 1.79 13.14 9.51
CA ASP A 139 0.86 14.10 8.90
C ASP A 139 -0.53 13.46 8.71
N TYR A 140 -0.59 12.14 8.57
CA TYR A 140 -1.80 11.32 8.55
C TYR A 140 -1.53 9.93 9.18
N ASP A 141 -2.59 9.17 9.47
CA ASP A 141 -2.51 7.90 10.21
C ASP A 141 -2.39 6.70 9.28
N VAL A 142 -3.05 6.74 8.12
CA VAL A 142 -3.09 5.66 7.13
C VAL A 142 -2.97 6.22 5.72
N LEU A 143 -2.14 5.56 4.91
CA LEU A 143 -1.99 5.84 3.49
C LEU A 143 -2.97 4.98 2.69
N VAL A 144 -3.94 5.61 2.01
CA VAL A 144 -4.91 4.93 1.14
C VAL A 144 -4.91 5.67 -0.21
N ARG A 145 -3.93 5.31 -1.06
CA ARG A 145 -3.58 6.13 -2.21
C ARG A 145 -3.01 5.28 -3.35
N ASN A 146 -3.77 4.33 -3.88
CA ASN A 146 -3.31 3.46 -4.97
C ASN A 146 -1.78 3.19 -4.92
N THR A 147 -1.28 2.78 -3.74
CA THR A 147 0.15 2.65 -3.48
C THR A 147 0.58 1.19 -3.63
N THR A 148 1.49 0.93 -4.56
CA THR A 148 2.04 -0.41 -4.79
C THR A 148 2.86 -0.89 -3.60
N TRP A 149 2.52 -2.05 -3.07
CA TRP A 149 3.34 -2.76 -2.09
C TRP A 149 4.58 -3.34 -2.76
N THR A 150 5.75 -2.91 -2.32
CA THR A 150 7.05 -3.45 -2.76
C THR A 150 7.93 -3.75 -1.57
N THR A 151 8.92 -4.63 -1.75
CA THR A 151 9.87 -4.98 -0.69
C THR A 151 10.69 -3.79 -0.20
N SER A 152 10.97 -2.79 -1.07
CA SER A 152 11.69 -1.58 -0.66
C SER A 152 10.81 -0.63 0.15
N ARG A 153 9.54 -0.48 -0.22
CA ARG A 153 8.60 0.36 0.53
C ARG A 153 8.27 -0.22 1.89
N ASP A 154 8.13 -1.54 1.95
CA ASP A 154 7.93 -2.29 3.18
C ASP A 154 9.17 -2.20 4.11
N GLY A 155 10.36 -2.48 3.57
CA GLY A 155 11.59 -2.57 4.37
C GLY A 155 12.38 -1.29 4.53
N ALA A 156 12.35 -0.36 3.56
CA ALA A 156 13.19 0.84 3.58
C ALA A 156 12.42 2.14 3.83
N GLU A 157 11.16 2.22 3.37
CA GLU A 157 10.31 3.38 3.60
C GLU A 157 9.51 3.30 4.91
N GLY A 158 9.62 2.18 5.65
CA GLY A 158 8.97 1.99 6.94
C GLY A 158 7.45 1.92 6.87
N VAL A 159 6.90 1.31 5.83
CA VAL A 159 5.45 1.16 5.64
C VAL A 159 5.03 -0.29 5.89
N ALA A 160 4.19 -0.52 6.89
CA ALA A 160 3.51 -1.80 7.07
C ALA A 160 2.25 -1.85 6.19
N PHE A 161 2.33 -2.57 5.10
CA PHE A 161 1.20 -2.75 4.18
C PHE A 161 0.16 -3.74 4.71
N MET A 162 -1.09 -3.52 4.33
CA MET A 162 -2.22 -4.41 4.52
C MET A 162 -2.38 -5.35 3.31
N HIS A 163 -3.38 -6.21 3.35
CA HIS A 163 -3.77 -7.00 2.19
C HIS A 163 -4.05 -6.10 0.98
N PRO A 164 -3.57 -6.46 -0.24
CA PRO A 164 -3.84 -5.66 -1.42
C PRO A 164 -5.35 -5.53 -1.68
N ASN A 165 -5.82 -4.29 -1.68
CA ASN A 165 -7.21 -3.98 -1.98
C ASN A 165 -7.47 -3.89 -3.49
N PHE A 166 -6.41 -3.73 -4.31
CA PHE A 166 -6.52 -3.73 -5.76
C PHE A 166 -5.24 -4.30 -6.41
N TYR A 167 -5.39 -5.25 -7.32
CA TYR A 167 -4.29 -5.77 -8.12
C TYR A 167 -4.31 -5.13 -9.49
N ASP A 168 -3.19 -4.50 -9.86
CA ASP A 168 -3.02 -3.79 -11.12
C ASP A 168 -1.72 -4.20 -11.83
N GLY A 169 -1.46 -3.55 -12.93
CA GLY A 169 -0.25 -3.63 -13.72
C GLY A 169 0.01 -2.32 -14.44
N GLN A 170 1.28 -1.97 -14.61
CA GLN A 170 1.66 -0.79 -15.38
C GLN A 170 1.35 -0.99 -16.86
N ALA A 171 0.79 0.05 -17.48
CA ALA A 171 0.49 0.10 -18.91
C ALA A 171 1.01 1.39 -19.55
N MET A 172 0.90 1.48 -20.88
CA MET A 172 1.19 2.66 -21.66
C MET A 172 -0.08 3.18 -22.31
N MET A 173 -0.34 4.48 -22.20
CA MET A 173 -1.40 5.19 -22.89
C MET A 173 -0.80 6.09 -23.96
N VAL A 174 -1.34 6.01 -25.17
CA VAL A 174 -0.91 6.78 -26.35
C VAL A 174 -2.12 7.38 -27.07
N ARG A 175 -1.88 8.32 -27.98
CA ARG A 175 -2.92 8.80 -28.88
C ARG A 175 -3.24 7.73 -29.90
N LYS A 176 -4.51 7.60 -30.22
CA LYS A 176 -5.02 6.58 -31.14
C LYS A 176 -4.38 6.66 -32.51
N GLY A 177 -3.75 5.56 -32.92
CA GLY A 177 -3.12 5.42 -34.24
C GLY A 177 -1.69 5.94 -34.33
N GLU A 178 -1.08 6.36 -33.22
CA GLU A 178 0.34 6.73 -33.22
C GLU A 178 1.24 5.49 -33.08
N PHE A 179 0.88 4.55 -32.18
CA PHE A 179 1.62 3.30 -31.94
C PHE A 179 0.64 2.15 -31.72
N ASP A 180 0.99 0.96 -32.21
CA ASP A 180 0.23 -0.28 -31.98
C ASP A 180 0.85 -1.15 -30.87
N SER A 181 2.12 -0.91 -30.51
CA SER A 181 2.86 -1.67 -29.49
C SER A 181 3.96 -0.81 -28.86
N ILE A 182 4.30 -1.08 -27.60
CA ILE A 182 5.43 -0.43 -26.91
C ILE A 182 6.76 -0.66 -27.68
N ASN A 183 6.90 -1.77 -28.39
CA ASN A 183 8.10 -2.04 -29.20
C ASN A 183 8.32 -1.04 -30.35
N GLU A 184 7.32 -0.26 -30.74
CA GLU A 184 7.42 0.78 -31.75
C GLU A 184 7.85 2.14 -31.17
N MET A 185 7.93 2.24 -29.83
CA MET A 185 8.18 3.49 -29.10
C MET A 185 9.68 3.74 -28.86
N ASN A 186 10.55 3.36 -29.80
CA ASN A 186 11.98 3.70 -29.69
C ASN A 186 12.22 5.18 -29.97
N ASP A 187 13.12 5.82 -29.21
CA ASP A 187 13.43 7.26 -29.30
C ASP A 187 12.23 8.20 -29.05
N THR A 188 11.26 7.76 -28.23
CA THR A 188 10.06 8.54 -27.87
C THR A 188 10.20 9.21 -26.51
N SER A 189 9.37 10.25 -26.29
CA SER A 189 9.23 10.93 -25.00
C SER A 189 8.06 10.34 -24.20
N ILE A 190 8.29 9.98 -22.93
CA ILE A 190 7.29 9.32 -22.09
C ILE A 190 7.06 10.10 -20.81
N CYS A 191 5.82 10.52 -20.61
CA CYS A 191 5.38 11.17 -19.39
C CYS A 191 5.18 10.14 -18.27
N VAL A 192 5.67 10.46 -17.06
CA VAL A 192 5.56 9.61 -15.87
C VAL A 192 5.45 10.48 -14.62
N THR A 193 4.81 9.96 -13.58
CA THR A 193 4.76 10.64 -12.27
C THR A 193 5.99 10.26 -11.45
N THR A 194 6.71 11.26 -10.90
CA THR A 194 7.91 11.04 -10.08
C THR A 194 7.59 10.30 -8.78
N GLY A 195 8.58 9.60 -8.22
CA GLY A 195 8.45 8.84 -6.97
C GLY A 195 7.56 7.59 -7.05
N THR A 196 7.28 7.10 -8.27
CA THR A 196 6.43 5.94 -8.51
C THR A 196 7.22 4.69 -8.89
N THR A 197 6.62 3.51 -8.69
CA THR A 197 7.13 2.24 -9.24
C THR A 197 7.15 2.28 -10.76
N THR A 198 6.16 2.96 -11.37
CA THR A 198 6.02 3.05 -12.82
C THR A 198 7.13 3.87 -13.48
N GLU A 199 7.72 4.84 -12.77
CA GLU A 199 8.92 5.54 -13.20
C GLU A 199 10.14 4.59 -13.27
N LEU A 200 10.34 3.78 -12.23
CA LEU A 200 11.46 2.83 -12.16
C LEU A 200 11.30 1.69 -13.19
N ASN A 201 10.11 1.08 -13.22
CA ASN A 201 9.82 -0.03 -14.13
C ASN A 201 9.91 0.37 -15.62
N LEU A 202 9.61 1.64 -15.95
CA LEU A 202 9.72 2.14 -17.32
C LEU A 202 11.15 1.98 -17.85
N ALA A 203 12.15 2.39 -17.08
CA ALA A 203 13.56 2.29 -17.46
C ALA A 203 13.98 0.84 -17.66
N ASP A 204 13.61 -0.06 -16.76
CA ASP A 204 13.94 -1.48 -16.82
C ASP A 204 13.27 -2.15 -18.03
N TYR A 205 11.97 -1.88 -18.26
CA TYR A 205 11.20 -2.46 -19.36
C TYR A 205 11.75 -2.09 -20.73
N PHE A 206 12.15 -0.83 -20.93
CA PHE A 206 12.74 -0.35 -22.18
C PHE A 206 14.16 -0.88 -22.38
N ALA A 207 14.99 -0.90 -21.32
CA ALA A 207 16.34 -1.44 -21.37
C ALA A 207 16.38 -2.94 -21.75
N GLU A 208 15.47 -3.77 -21.20
CA GLU A 208 15.34 -5.19 -21.55
C GLU A 208 15.04 -5.43 -23.03
N ARG A 209 14.41 -4.46 -23.69
CA ARG A 209 14.02 -4.51 -25.12
C ARG A 209 14.97 -3.78 -26.05
N ASN A 210 16.05 -3.18 -25.50
CA ASN A 210 16.99 -2.30 -26.21
C ASN A 210 16.28 -1.15 -26.91
N LEU A 211 15.29 -0.55 -26.24
CA LEU A 211 14.60 0.64 -26.67
C LEU A 211 15.15 1.86 -25.92
N GLU A 212 15.33 2.96 -26.64
CA GLU A 212 15.70 4.26 -26.08
C GLU A 212 14.43 5.10 -25.87
N PHE A 213 14.40 5.93 -24.83
CA PHE A 213 13.30 6.86 -24.54
C PHE A 213 13.80 8.05 -23.73
N GLU A 214 13.03 9.14 -23.74
CA GLU A 214 13.25 10.32 -22.90
C GLU A 214 12.14 10.39 -21.82
N PRO A 215 12.45 10.16 -20.53
CA PRO A 215 11.47 10.30 -19.48
C PRO A 215 11.19 11.78 -19.20
N ILE A 216 9.91 12.15 -19.12
CA ILE A 216 9.46 13.48 -18.69
C ILE A 216 8.64 13.30 -17.41
N ALA A 217 9.28 13.54 -16.26
CA ALA A 217 8.70 13.34 -14.96
C ALA A 217 7.92 14.58 -14.47
N PHE A 218 6.80 14.36 -13.80
CA PHE A 218 5.93 15.36 -13.20
C PHE A 218 5.57 14.98 -11.76
N GLU A 219 5.37 15.97 -10.90
CA GLU A 219 4.98 15.76 -9.51
C GLU A 219 3.52 15.28 -9.38
N ASP A 220 2.62 15.79 -10.23
CA ASP A 220 1.20 15.46 -10.20
C ASP A 220 0.60 15.16 -11.59
N ASN A 221 -0.52 14.42 -11.59
CA ASN A 221 -1.22 14.02 -12.80
C ASN A 221 -1.83 15.19 -13.58
N THR A 222 -2.15 16.30 -12.93
CA THR A 222 -2.75 17.47 -13.59
C THR A 222 -1.72 18.17 -14.47
N GLN A 223 -0.49 18.32 -13.99
CA GLN A 223 0.62 18.86 -14.78
C GLN A 223 0.96 17.92 -15.93
N LEU A 224 1.02 16.61 -15.65
CA LEU A 224 1.30 15.58 -16.64
C LEU A 224 0.25 15.57 -17.75
N GLN A 225 -1.05 15.60 -17.40
CA GLN A 225 -2.15 15.65 -18.37
C GLN A 225 -2.04 16.85 -19.30
N ARG A 226 -1.74 18.04 -18.75
CA ARG A 226 -1.52 19.26 -19.57
C ARG A 226 -0.34 19.10 -20.52
N ALA A 227 0.76 18.49 -20.06
CA ALA A 227 1.93 18.25 -20.90
C ALA A 227 1.62 17.24 -22.02
N PHE A 228 0.87 16.17 -21.72
CA PHE A 228 0.44 15.19 -22.69
C PHE A 228 -0.52 15.81 -23.71
N ILE A 229 -1.52 16.62 -23.31
CA ILE A 229 -2.41 17.39 -24.20
C ILE A 229 -1.58 18.27 -25.16
N GLN A 230 -0.55 18.96 -24.66
CA GLN A 230 0.34 19.80 -25.46
C GLN A 230 1.28 19.05 -26.41
N GLY A 231 1.24 17.73 -26.45
CA GLY A 231 2.11 16.90 -27.27
C GLY A 231 3.57 16.89 -26.84
N ARG A 232 3.86 17.16 -25.55
CA ARG A 232 5.21 17.09 -25.00
C ARG A 232 5.71 15.66 -24.81
N CYS A 233 4.79 14.71 -24.71
CA CYS A 233 5.09 13.29 -24.57
C CYS A 233 4.32 12.50 -25.63
N ASP A 234 4.98 11.48 -26.16
CA ASP A 234 4.39 10.53 -27.11
C ASP A 234 3.56 9.47 -26.39
N GLY A 235 3.98 9.10 -25.16
CA GLY A 235 3.27 8.17 -24.29
C GLY A 235 3.11 8.70 -22.86
N TRP A 236 2.13 8.15 -22.15
CA TRP A 236 1.95 8.31 -20.71
C TRP A 236 1.87 6.94 -20.04
N THR A 237 2.79 6.65 -19.12
CA THR A 237 2.79 5.39 -18.39
C THR A 237 2.36 5.56 -16.94
N SER A 238 1.51 4.66 -16.46
CA SER A 238 1.04 4.54 -15.07
C SER A 238 0.35 3.18 -14.88
N ASP A 239 -0.24 2.96 -13.69
CA ASP A 239 -1.16 1.85 -13.45
C ASP A 239 -2.28 1.86 -14.49
N ARG A 240 -2.64 0.69 -15.02
CA ARG A 240 -3.67 0.56 -16.06
C ARG A 240 -5.01 1.14 -15.61
N SER A 241 -5.40 0.89 -14.35
CA SER A 241 -6.65 1.42 -13.80
C SER A 241 -6.63 2.94 -13.67
N GLN A 242 -5.49 3.52 -13.26
CA GLN A 242 -5.30 4.97 -13.22
C GLN A 242 -5.42 5.58 -14.63
N LEU A 243 -4.76 4.98 -15.63
CA LEU A 243 -4.88 5.43 -17.02
C LEU A 243 -6.32 5.32 -17.54
N ALA A 244 -7.07 4.28 -17.15
CA ALA A 244 -8.48 4.14 -17.49
C ALA A 244 -9.32 5.27 -16.87
N GLY A 245 -9.06 5.61 -15.61
CA GLY A 245 -9.69 6.74 -14.92
C GLY A 245 -9.41 8.07 -15.63
N ILE A 246 -8.15 8.37 -15.92
CA ILE A 246 -7.75 9.59 -16.63
C ILE A 246 -8.38 9.65 -18.03
N ARG A 247 -8.34 8.55 -18.77
CA ARG A 247 -8.96 8.46 -20.09
C ARG A 247 -10.47 8.72 -20.04
N SER A 248 -11.17 8.21 -19.02
CA SER A 248 -12.63 8.38 -18.89
C SER A 248 -13.05 9.83 -18.77
N GLN A 249 -12.18 10.67 -18.21
CA GLN A 249 -12.39 12.10 -18.02
C GLN A 249 -11.63 12.96 -19.06
N TRP A 250 -11.17 12.35 -20.18
CA TRP A 250 -10.41 13.09 -21.18
C TRP A 250 -11.25 14.17 -21.83
N PRO A 251 -10.75 15.42 -21.95
CA PRO A 251 -11.54 16.55 -22.41
C PRO A 251 -12.11 16.32 -23.84
N ALA A 252 -13.39 16.66 -24.02
CA ALA A 252 -14.06 16.46 -25.30
C ALA A 252 -13.50 17.33 -26.42
N ASP A 253 -12.97 18.52 -26.10
CA ASP A 253 -12.28 19.41 -27.02
C ASP A 253 -10.89 18.90 -27.44
N GLU A 254 -10.34 17.95 -26.66
CA GLU A 254 -9.10 17.22 -26.99
C GLU A 254 -9.38 15.82 -27.60
N GLY A 255 -10.59 15.60 -28.11
CA GLY A 255 -11.03 14.39 -28.79
C GLY A 255 -11.74 13.36 -27.89
N GLY A 256 -11.86 13.60 -26.60
CA GLY A 256 -12.53 12.73 -25.65
C GLY A 256 -11.82 11.37 -25.44
N PRO A 257 -12.41 10.47 -24.64
CA PRO A 257 -11.82 9.17 -24.29
C PRO A 257 -11.40 8.29 -25.48
N GLU A 258 -12.13 8.40 -26.59
CA GLU A 258 -11.92 7.60 -27.79
C GLU A 258 -10.68 8.03 -28.62
N SER A 259 -10.07 9.18 -28.30
CA SER A 259 -8.83 9.65 -28.89
C SER A 259 -7.58 8.99 -28.32
N LEU A 260 -7.73 8.23 -27.21
CA LEU A 260 -6.65 7.58 -26.49
C LEU A 260 -6.79 6.06 -26.50
N VAL A 261 -5.66 5.38 -26.50
CA VAL A 261 -5.56 3.91 -26.38
C VAL A 261 -4.65 3.57 -25.20
N ILE A 262 -5.10 2.69 -24.32
CA ILE A 262 -4.24 2.04 -23.33
C ILE A 262 -3.82 0.71 -23.95
N MET A 263 -2.51 0.52 -24.13
CA MET A 263 -1.95 -0.68 -24.76
C MET A 263 -2.20 -1.93 -23.91
N ASP A 264 -2.27 -3.09 -24.54
CA ASP A 264 -2.55 -4.36 -23.86
C ASP A 264 -1.35 -4.89 -23.06
N GLU A 265 -0.14 -4.47 -23.42
CA GLU A 265 1.09 -4.89 -22.74
C GLU A 265 1.07 -4.46 -21.26
N VAL A 266 1.45 -5.40 -20.40
CA VAL A 266 1.62 -5.18 -18.97
C VAL A 266 3.11 -5.14 -18.65
N MET A 267 3.58 -4.02 -18.11
CA MET A 267 5.00 -3.78 -17.86
C MET A 267 5.46 -4.28 -16.50
N SER A 268 4.57 -4.32 -15.51
CA SER A 268 4.89 -4.72 -14.13
C SER A 268 3.67 -5.31 -13.41
N LYS A 269 3.89 -5.79 -12.19
CA LYS A 269 2.84 -6.14 -11.21
C LYS A 269 2.74 -5.02 -10.19
N GLU A 270 1.52 -4.51 -10.00
CA GLU A 270 1.23 -3.43 -9.07
C GLU A 270 0.15 -3.88 -8.06
N PRO A 271 0.53 -4.60 -6.98
CA PRO A 271 -0.40 -4.88 -5.88
C PRO A 271 -0.58 -3.61 -5.06
N LEU A 272 -1.71 -2.93 -5.23
CA LEU A 272 -2.03 -1.70 -4.51
C LEU A 272 -2.60 -2.07 -3.14
N ALA A 273 -2.10 -1.43 -2.10
CA ALA A 273 -2.50 -1.72 -0.74
C ALA A 273 -2.48 -0.46 0.14
N PRO A 274 -3.40 -0.34 1.12
CA PRO A 274 -3.26 0.62 2.20
C PRO A 274 -2.05 0.29 3.08
N GLY A 275 -1.54 1.29 3.80
CA GLY A 275 -0.41 1.09 4.71
C GLY A 275 -0.36 2.10 5.84
N THR A 276 0.25 1.71 6.95
CA THR A 276 0.57 2.56 8.11
C THR A 276 2.08 2.59 8.32
N LEU A 277 2.56 3.30 9.34
CA LEU A 277 3.94 3.15 9.77
C LEU A 277 4.19 1.71 10.25
N ASP A 278 5.39 1.20 10.03
CA ASP A 278 5.82 -0.13 10.48
C ASP A 278 5.94 -0.25 12.00
N THR A 279 5.94 0.87 12.73
CA THR A 279 5.85 0.93 14.19
C THR A 279 4.43 0.75 14.72
N GLU A 280 3.41 0.92 13.88
CA GLU A 280 2.00 0.97 14.23
C GLU A 280 1.27 -0.34 13.85
N LEU A 281 1.85 -1.48 14.28
CA LEU A 281 1.36 -2.80 13.88
C LEU A 281 -0.05 -3.11 14.41
N GLU A 282 -0.44 -2.58 15.56
CA GLU A 282 -1.79 -2.76 16.09
C GLU A 282 -2.84 -2.09 15.17
N LEU A 283 -2.60 -0.84 14.77
CA LEU A 283 -3.44 -0.18 13.78
C LEU A 283 -3.43 -0.93 12.44
N ARG A 284 -2.25 -1.35 11.98
CA ARG A 284 -2.12 -2.14 10.75
C ARG A 284 -2.96 -3.42 10.79
N ASP A 285 -2.88 -4.19 11.87
CA ASP A 285 -3.60 -5.47 12.00
C ASP A 285 -5.13 -5.25 12.09
N ALA A 286 -5.55 -4.19 12.79
CA ALA A 286 -6.95 -3.79 12.84
C ALA A 286 -7.51 -3.44 11.45
N LEU A 287 -6.79 -2.62 10.68
CA LEU A 287 -7.23 -2.19 9.34
C LEU A 287 -7.06 -3.29 8.29
N ASP A 288 -6.06 -4.17 8.43
CA ASP A 288 -5.93 -5.36 7.56
C ASP A 288 -7.13 -6.31 7.71
N ALA A 289 -7.64 -6.46 8.93
CA ALA A 289 -8.86 -7.22 9.17
C ALA A 289 -10.08 -6.60 8.44
N VAL A 290 -10.15 -5.27 8.34
CA VAL A 290 -11.24 -4.60 7.57
C VAL A 290 -11.11 -4.90 6.08
N VAL A 291 -9.91 -4.80 5.50
CA VAL A 291 -9.69 -5.14 4.07
C VAL A 291 -10.09 -6.58 3.79
N ASN A 292 -9.63 -7.52 4.61
CA ASN A 292 -10.01 -8.93 4.51
C ASN A 292 -11.50 -9.14 4.75
N GLY A 293 -12.10 -8.39 5.69
CA GLY A 293 -13.51 -8.50 6.06
C GLY A 293 -14.46 -8.14 4.93
N VAL A 294 -14.19 -7.06 4.17
CA VAL A 294 -15.06 -6.70 3.03
C VAL A 294 -14.94 -7.70 1.87
N ILE A 295 -13.75 -8.30 1.66
CA ILE A 295 -13.55 -9.38 0.67
C ILE A 295 -14.27 -10.64 1.12
N LEU A 296 -14.15 -11.05 2.38
CA LEU A 296 -14.83 -12.21 2.92
C LEU A 296 -16.35 -12.04 2.90
N ALA A 297 -16.85 -10.82 3.19
CA ALA A 297 -18.27 -10.52 3.11
C ALA A 297 -18.84 -10.78 1.70
N GLU A 298 -18.12 -10.36 0.65
CA GLU A 298 -18.51 -10.67 -0.73
C GLU A 298 -18.53 -12.19 -0.98
N GLU A 299 -17.49 -12.91 -0.55
CA GLU A 299 -17.41 -14.37 -0.69
C GLU A 299 -18.57 -15.09 0.00
N LEU A 300 -19.01 -14.58 1.15
CA LEU A 300 -20.13 -15.14 1.92
C LEU A 300 -21.50 -14.61 1.47
N GLY A 301 -21.56 -13.70 0.51
CA GLY A 301 -22.80 -13.09 0.02
C GLY A 301 -23.45 -12.11 1.01
N VAL A 302 -22.66 -11.54 1.93
CA VAL A 302 -23.12 -10.48 2.84
C VAL A 302 -22.85 -9.14 2.20
N SER A 303 -23.84 -8.24 2.18
CA SER A 303 -23.80 -6.95 1.52
C SER A 303 -24.44 -5.86 2.39
N SER A 304 -24.33 -4.60 1.97
CA SER A 304 -25.02 -3.47 2.63
C SER A 304 -26.54 -3.65 2.66
N GLU A 305 -27.12 -4.36 1.66
CA GLU A 305 -28.56 -4.59 1.55
C GLU A 305 -29.10 -5.66 2.48
N ASN A 306 -28.27 -6.63 2.90
CA ASN A 306 -28.73 -7.80 3.66
C ASN A 306 -28.04 -8.01 5.01
N VAL A 307 -27.04 -7.19 5.37
CA VAL A 307 -26.30 -7.34 6.63
C VAL A 307 -27.23 -7.35 7.85
N ASP A 308 -28.27 -6.52 7.88
CA ASP A 308 -29.21 -6.47 8.99
C ASP A 308 -29.99 -7.78 9.19
N GLN A 309 -30.28 -8.50 8.12
CA GLN A 309 -30.92 -9.81 8.18
C GLN A 309 -30.02 -10.85 8.85
N PHE A 310 -28.72 -10.80 8.55
CA PHE A 310 -27.72 -11.65 9.17
C PHE A 310 -27.38 -11.24 10.62
N VAL A 311 -27.56 -9.97 10.97
CA VAL A 311 -27.44 -9.53 12.39
C VAL A 311 -28.60 -10.08 13.23
N GLU A 312 -29.83 -10.11 12.67
CA GLU A 312 -31.00 -10.68 13.36
C GLU A 312 -30.92 -12.20 13.49
N ASP A 313 -30.36 -12.91 12.48
CA ASP A 313 -30.18 -14.36 12.49
C ASP A 313 -28.84 -14.73 11.83
N PRO A 314 -27.71 -14.59 12.56
CA PRO A 314 -26.38 -14.85 12.02
C PRO A 314 -26.12 -16.35 11.76
N GLY A 315 -26.99 -17.23 12.23
CA GLY A 315 -26.79 -18.66 12.17
C GLY A 315 -25.55 -19.11 12.95
N SER A 316 -24.71 -19.94 12.32
CA SER A 316 -23.43 -20.39 12.86
C SER A 316 -22.39 -20.46 11.73
N GLY A 317 -21.11 -20.37 12.08
CA GLY A 317 -20.02 -20.51 11.13
C GLY A 317 -19.46 -19.15 10.61
N PRO A 318 -18.99 -19.09 9.33
CA PRO A 318 -18.21 -17.94 8.87
C PRO A 318 -18.95 -16.60 8.90
N ILE A 319 -20.24 -16.55 8.61
CA ILE A 319 -21.05 -15.31 8.68
C ILE A 319 -21.16 -14.83 10.10
N ALA A 320 -21.50 -15.73 11.03
CA ALA A 320 -21.58 -15.39 12.46
C ALA A 320 -20.23 -14.86 12.98
N ALA A 321 -19.13 -15.49 12.59
CA ALA A 321 -17.78 -15.05 12.96
C ALA A 321 -17.44 -13.67 12.36
N LEU A 322 -17.75 -13.44 11.09
CA LEU A 322 -17.53 -12.16 10.41
C LEU A 322 -18.28 -11.00 11.08
N LEU A 323 -19.53 -11.25 11.51
CA LEU A 323 -20.40 -10.23 12.11
C LEU A 323 -20.24 -10.13 13.63
N GLY A 324 -19.27 -10.83 14.23
CA GLY A 324 -19.02 -10.79 15.68
C GLY A 324 -20.12 -11.39 16.52
N ALA A 325 -20.94 -12.29 15.94
CA ALA A 325 -22.01 -12.93 16.69
C ALA A 325 -21.42 -13.76 17.83
N PRO A 326 -22.08 -13.77 19.01
CA PRO A 326 -21.57 -14.50 20.16
C PRO A 326 -21.37 -15.99 19.88
N VAL A 327 -20.20 -16.50 20.24
CA VAL A 327 -19.86 -17.92 20.08
C VAL A 327 -20.22 -18.68 21.35
N LEU A 328 -20.83 -19.84 21.16
CA LEU A 328 -21.09 -20.74 22.27
C LEU A 328 -19.79 -21.45 22.67
N ASP A 329 -19.36 -21.26 23.91
CA ASP A 329 -18.27 -22.03 24.50
C ASP A 329 -18.74 -23.50 24.68
N PRO A 330 -18.09 -24.46 24.01
CA PRO A 330 -18.50 -25.85 24.08
C PRO A 330 -18.29 -26.51 25.48
N GLU A 331 -17.44 -25.92 26.34
CA GLU A 331 -17.14 -26.46 27.67
C GLU A 331 -18.09 -25.89 28.72
N THR A 332 -18.39 -24.60 28.64
CA THR A 332 -19.24 -23.92 29.63
C THR A 332 -20.69 -23.83 29.21
N GLY A 333 -20.97 -23.86 27.91
CA GLY A 333 -22.30 -23.62 27.35
C GLY A 333 -22.74 -22.15 27.43
N GLU A 334 -21.83 -21.24 27.79
CA GLU A 334 -22.07 -19.80 27.83
C GLU A 334 -21.77 -19.19 26.43
N SER A 335 -22.51 -18.16 26.07
CA SER A 335 -22.30 -17.41 24.83
C SER A 335 -21.52 -16.13 25.15
N ALA A 336 -20.38 -15.92 24.50
CA ALA A 336 -19.55 -14.74 24.65
C ALA A 336 -19.31 -14.05 23.30
N PRO A 337 -19.20 -12.71 23.28
CA PRO A 337 -18.76 -12.00 22.09
C PRO A 337 -17.40 -12.51 21.60
N ILE A 338 -17.18 -12.44 20.30
CA ILE A 338 -15.86 -12.73 19.71
C ILE A 338 -14.95 -11.54 20.03
N GLU A 339 -13.82 -11.81 20.66
CA GLU A 339 -12.75 -10.84 20.84
C GLU A 339 -11.60 -11.23 19.91
N HIS A 340 -11.40 -10.46 18.84
CA HIS A 340 -10.34 -10.72 17.86
C HIS A 340 -8.95 -10.25 18.31
N GLY A 341 -8.86 -9.50 19.42
CA GLY A 341 -7.60 -8.94 19.92
C GLY A 341 -7.04 -7.81 19.03
N LEU A 342 -7.90 -7.19 18.21
CA LEU A 342 -7.54 -6.15 17.26
C LEU A 342 -7.73 -4.72 17.78
N GLY A 343 -8.12 -4.56 19.05
CA GLY A 343 -8.51 -3.27 19.60
C GLY A 343 -9.83 -2.72 19.03
N LEU A 344 -10.54 -3.46 18.18
CA LEU A 344 -11.85 -3.11 17.61
C LEU A 344 -12.96 -3.83 18.38
N ASP A 345 -14.20 -3.29 18.32
CA ASP A 345 -15.37 -3.99 18.83
C ASP A 345 -15.61 -5.30 18.06
N GLY A 346 -16.15 -6.32 18.73
CA GLY A 346 -16.30 -7.65 18.10
C GLY A 346 -17.17 -7.67 16.85
N ASP A 347 -18.13 -6.75 16.75
CA ASP A 347 -19.08 -6.60 15.64
C ASP A 347 -18.74 -5.49 14.66
N PHE A 348 -17.50 -5.01 14.64
CA PHE A 348 -17.06 -3.87 13.82
C PHE A 348 -17.41 -4.02 12.32
N MET A 349 -17.41 -5.25 11.79
CA MET A 349 -17.76 -5.50 10.40
C MET A 349 -19.22 -5.20 10.06
N VAL A 350 -20.12 -5.22 11.04
CA VAL A 350 -21.52 -4.79 10.83
C VAL A 350 -21.56 -3.31 10.45
N SER A 351 -20.83 -2.47 11.20
CA SER A 351 -20.70 -1.04 10.93
C SER A 351 -20.03 -0.76 9.59
N VAL A 352 -18.97 -1.50 9.24
CA VAL A 352 -18.30 -1.42 7.95
C VAL A 352 -19.25 -1.73 6.79
N LEU A 353 -19.96 -2.86 6.86
CA LEU A 353 -20.86 -3.30 5.78
C LEU A 353 -22.07 -2.37 5.60
N ARG A 354 -22.57 -1.77 6.67
CA ARG A 354 -23.61 -0.73 6.58
C ARG A 354 -23.08 0.57 5.95
N ALA A 355 -21.83 0.95 6.23
CA ALA A 355 -21.25 2.19 5.74
C ALA A 355 -20.88 2.12 4.26
N VAL A 356 -20.19 1.05 3.83
CA VAL A 356 -19.61 0.96 2.47
C VAL A 356 -20.03 -0.26 1.67
N GLY A 357 -20.60 -1.29 2.33
CA GLY A 357 -20.88 -2.58 1.71
C GLY A 357 -19.67 -3.50 1.65
N ASN A 358 -19.77 -4.58 0.86
CA ASN A 358 -18.68 -5.52 0.63
C ASN A 358 -17.73 -5.04 -0.49
N TYR A 359 -16.64 -5.79 -0.73
CA TYR A 359 -15.64 -5.44 -1.74
C TYR A 359 -16.23 -5.29 -3.15
N GLY A 360 -17.15 -6.16 -3.54
CA GLY A 360 -17.84 -6.08 -4.84
C GLY A 360 -18.68 -4.81 -4.99
N GLU A 361 -19.34 -4.37 -3.91
CA GLU A 361 -20.11 -3.13 -3.91
C GLU A 361 -19.20 -1.91 -4.05
N ILE A 362 -18.08 -1.86 -3.30
CA ILE A 362 -17.07 -0.79 -3.40
C ILE A 362 -16.48 -0.75 -4.82
N PHE A 363 -16.04 -1.89 -5.36
CA PHE A 363 -15.50 -1.99 -6.71
C PHE A 363 -16.49 -1.49 -7.77
N ASN A 364 -17.73 -2.00 -7.73
CA ASN A 364 -18.75 -1.70 -8.73
C ASN A 364 -19.20 -0.23 -8.69
N ARG A 365 -19.18 0.40 -7.51
CA ARG A 365 -19.56 1.80 -7.31
C ARG A 365 -18.57 2.76 -7.97
N HIS A 366 -17.28 2.49 -7.87
CA HIS A 366 -16.24 3.45 -8.23
C HIS A 366 -15.51 3.14 -9.54
N VAL A 367 -15.23 1.87 -9.81
CA VAL A 367 -14.37 1.49 -10.94
C VAL A 367 -15.00 0.42 -11.84
N GLY A 368 -16.12 -0.17 -11.43
CA GLY A 368 -16.74 -1.33 -12.06
C GLY A 368 -17.30 -1.11 -13.46
N PRO A 369 -17.91 -2.15 -14.05
CA PRO A 369 -18.34 -2.16 -15.45
C PRO A 369 -19.38 -1.09 -15.81
N ASN A 370 -20.13 -0.61 -14.82
CA ASN A 370 -21.19 0.38 -15.02
C ASN A 370 -20.75 1.83 -14.73
N THR A 371 -19.47 2.04 -14.44
CA THR A 371 -18.85 3.36 -14.26
C THR A 371 -18.22 3.85 -15.56
N ASP A 372 -17.80 5.10 -15.60
CA ASP A 372 -17.06 5.67 -16.74
C ASP A 372 -15.73 4.96 -16.99
N LEU A 373 -15.13 4.31 -15.98
CA LEU A 373 -13.90 3.52 -16.10
C LEU A 373 -14.16 2.17 -16.78
N GLY A 374 -15.34 1.56 -16.52
CA GLY A 374 -15.77 0.31 -17.14
C GLY A 374 -14.92 -0.91 -16.85
N LEU A 375 -14.19 -0.94 -15.71
CA LEU A 375 -13.26 -2.02 -15.41
C LEU A 375 -14.00 -3.32 -15.10
N GLN A 376 -13.51 -4.43 -15.68
CA GLN A 376 -13.91 -5.76 -15.30
C GLN A 376 -13.12 -6.21 -14.07
N ARG A 377 -13.69 -7.08 -13.24
CA ARG A 377 -13.01 -7.62 -12.05
C ARG A 377 -11.67 -8.28 -12.41
N GLY A 378 -11.65 -9.11 -13.44
CA GLY A 378 -10.42 -9.79 -13.86
C GLY A 378 -9.68 -10.44 -12.69
N ILE A 379 -8.42 -10.08 -12.51
CA ILE A 379 -7.59 -10.56 -11.40
C ILE A 379 -8.13 -10.12 -10.02
N ASN A 380 -8.91 -9.05 -9.94
CA ASN A 380 -9.56 -8.56 -8.73
C ASN A 380 -10.87 -9.30 -8.37
N ALA A 381 -11.27 -10.31 -9.12
CA ALA A 381 -12.36 -11.20 -8.75
C ALA A 381 -11.96 -12.09 -7.56
N LEU A 382 -12.94 -12.63 -6.86
CA LEU A 382 -12.72 -13.62 -5.81
C LEU A 382 -11.99 -14.85 -6.35
N TRP A 383 -11.21 -15.53 -5.51
CA TRP A 383 -10.52 -16.76 -5.87
C TRP A 383 -11.48 -17.87 -6.37
N THR A 384 -12.73 -17.87 -5.87
CA THR A 384 -13.81 -18.78 -6.31
C THR A 384 -14.31 -18.47 -7.72
N GLU A 385 -14.02 -17.27 -8.24
CA GLU A 385 -14.44 -16.78 -9.55
C GLU A 385 -13.27 -16.66 -10.55
N GLY A 386 -12.09 -17.16 -10.15
CA GLY A 386 -10.90 -17.20 -11.00
C GLY A 386 -9.99 -15.97 -10.86
N GLY A 387 -10.25 -15.08 -9.91
CA GLY A 387 -9.35 -13.99 -9.49
C GLY A 387 -8.38 -14.44 -8.39
N ILE A 388 -7.80 -13.48 -7.70
CA ILE A 388 -6.83 -13.71 -6.60
C ILE A 388 -7.20 -12.98 -5.31
N GLN A 389 -8.38 -12.38 -5.22
CA GLN A 389 -8.86 -11.88 -3.92
C GLN A 389 -9.18 -13.09 -3.03
N TYR A 390 -8.42 -13.21 -1.93
CA TYR A 390 -8.45 -14.34 -1.02
C TYR A 390 -8.31 -13.86 0.42
N ALA A 391 -9.45 -13.69 1.10
CA ALA A 391 -9.48 -13.20 2.46
C ALA A 391 -9.09 -14.27 3.49
N ILE A 392 -8.51 -13.84 4.61
CA ILE A 392 -8.30 -14.69 5.77
C ILE A 392 -9.64 -14.99 6.47
N PRO A 393 -9.80 -16.18 7.10
CA PRO A 393 -11.02 -16.49 7.85
C PRO A 393 -11.07 -15.71 9.17
N PHE A 394 -12.26 -15.21 9.51
CA PHE A 394 -12.57 -14.65 10.85
C PHE A 394 -12.84 -15.78 11.84
N ARG A 395 -12.14 -15.77 12.99
CA ARG A 395 -12.30 -16.78 14.03
C ARG A 395 -11.93 -16.20 15.39
#